data_6310cfb6f0bc4ec8b356a775f16e4947
#
_entry.id   6310cfb6f0bc4ec8b356a775f16e4947
#
_cell.length_a   1.000
_cell.length_b   1.000
_cell.length_c   1.000
_cell.angle_alpha   90.00
_cell.angle_beta   90.00
_cell.angle_gamma   90.00
#
_symmetry.space_group_name_H-M   'P 1'
#
loop_
_entity.id
_entity.type
_entity.pdbx_description
1 polymer ?
#
loop_
_entity_poly.entity_id
_entity_poly.type
_entity_poly.pdbx_seq_one_letter_code
_entity_poly.pdbx_strand_id
1 'polypeptide(L)'
;MPKVFDLGPYTIYFWVGEGNPLEPVHVHVTEGTPSPDDTKFWITRSGGAILAHNRGNISTKRLRAIQAIIESQHRLVTLKWQETFGQLSFYC
;
A
#
# COMPACT_ATOMS: atom_id res chain seq x y z
N MET A 1 -4.54 12.29 -2.50
CA MET A 1 -3.94 10.94 -2.54
C MET A 1 -2.52 11.01 -2.00
N PRO A 2 -2.28 10.55 -0.77
CA PRO A 2 -0.92 10.51 -0.25
C PRO A 2 -0.07 9.48 -0.97
N LYS A 3 0.96 9.96 -1.64
CA LYS A 3 1.98 9.11 -2.21
C LYS A 3 2.99 8.76 -1.13
N VAL A 4 3.32 7.47 -0.98
CA VAL A 4 4.35 7.04 -0.05
C VAL A 4 5.71 7.07 -0.74
N PHE A 5 5.84 6.40 -1.88
CA PHE A 5 7.07 6.46 -2.69
C PHE A 5 6.79 5.99 -4.12
N ASP A 6 7.73 6.29 -5.02
CA ASP A 6 7.72 5.81 -6.40
C ASP A 6 8.69 4.65 -6.55
N LEU A 7 8.37 3.72 -7.45
CA LEU A 7 9.20 2.56 -7.77
C LEU A 7 9.13 2.32 -9.27
N GLY A 8 10.10 2.85 -10.03
CA GLY A 8 10.06 2.79 -11.48
C GLY A 8 8.78 3.42 -12.01
N PRO A 9 8.00 2.70 -12.85
CA PRO A 9 6.75 3.22 -13.37
C PRO A 9 5.60 3.17 -12.36
N TYR A 10 5.84 2.61 -11.17
CA TYR A 10 4.78 2.40 -10.19
C TYR A 10 4.80 3.49 -9.14
N THR A 11 3.60 3.85 -8.65
CA THR A 11 3.42 4.71 -7.48
C THR A 11 2.76 3.90 -6.37
N ILE A 12 3.36 3.96 -5.17
CA ILE A 12 2.84 3.32 -3.97
C ILE A 12 2.16 4.40 -3.14
N TYR A 13 0.88 4.22 -2.87
CA TYR A 13 0.05 5.26 -2.26
C TYR A 13 -1.09 4.65 -1.43
N PHE A 14 -1.84 5.50 -0.74
CA PHE A 14 -3.12 5.13 -0.16
C PHE A 14 -4.12 6.29 -0.33
N TRP A 15 -5.41 5.98 -0.21
CA TRP A 15 -6.45 6.99 -0.33
C TRP A 15 -6.69 7.66 1.02
N VAL A 16 -6.95 8.98 1.01
CA VAL A 16 -7.46 9.72 2.17
C VAL A 16 -8.98 9.74 2.06
N GLY A 17 -9.67 9.67 3.19
CA GLY A 17 -11.13 9.73 3.18
C GLY A 17 -11.80 8.42 2.80
N GLU A 18 -11.06 7.33 2.85
CA GLU A 18 -11.64 5.99 2.72
C GLU A 18 -12.48 5.73 3.94
N GLY A 19 -13.74 5.90 3.80
CA GLY A 19 -14.76 5.42 4.69
C GLY A 19 -14.50 5.45 6.20
N ASN A 20 -15.54 5.14 6.90
CA ASN A 20 -15.54 4.97 8.35
C ASN A 20 -16.23 3.63 8.62
N PRO A 21 -15.58 2.65 9.31
CA PRO A 21 -14.32 2.82 10.04
C PRO A 21 -13.08 2.82 9.15
N LEU A 22 -11.98 3.35 9.69
CA LEU A 22 -10.69 3.36 9.01
C LEU A 22 -10.18 1.93 8.86
N GLU A 23 -9.76 1.57 7.66
CA GLU A 23 -9.17 0.26 7.41
C GLU A 23 -7.80 0.11 8.07
N PRO A 24 -7.34 -1.13 8.28
CA PRO A 24 -5.95 -1.37 8.66
C PRO A 24 -4.97 -0.81 7.63
N VAL A 25 -3.73 -0.58 8.05
CA VAL A 25 -2.68 -0.02 7.18
C VAL A 25 -2.54 -0.83 5.91
N HIS A 26 -2.61 -0.16 4.78
CA HIS A 26 -2.45 -0.78 3.46
C HIS A 26 -1.91 0.23 2.46
N VAL A 27 -1.47 -0.29 1.32
CA VAL A 27 -1.06 0.55 0.19
C VAL A 27 -1.68 0.01 -1.09
N HIS A 28 -1.82 0.89 -2.05
CA HIS A 28 -2.18 0.56 -3.42
C HIS A 28 -0.98 0.79 -4.32
N VAL A 29 -0.95 0.06 -5.42
CA VAL A 29 0.12 0.15 -6.42
C VAL A 29 -0.53 0.49 -7.74
N THR A 30 -0.15 1.62 -8.32
CA THR A 30 -0.64 2.03 -9.63
C THR A 30 0.51 2.20 -10.60
N GLU A 31 0.23 1.94 -11.88
CA GLU A 31 1.09 2.33 -13.00
C GLU A 31 0.30 3.36 -13.80
N GLY A 32 0.60 4.63 -13.60
CA GLY A 32 -0.15 5.72 -14.21
C GLY A 32 -1.14 6.36 -13.27
N THR A 33 -2.39 6.51 -13.69
CA THR A 33 -3.42 7.19 -12.90
C THR A 33 -4.01 6.26 -11.83
N PRO A 34 -4.08 6.70 -10.57
CA PRO A 34 -4.72 5.92 -9.51
C PRO A 34 -6.16 5.55 -9.84
N SER A 35 -6.54 4.34 -9.46
CA SER A 35 -7.85 3.75 -9.75
C SER A 35 -8.34 2.96 -8.56
N PRO A 36 -9.68 2.84 -8.36
CA PRO A 36 -10.23 1.97 -7.32
C PRO A 36 -9.85 0.50 -7.48
N ASP A 37 -9.43 0.10 -8.69
CA ASP A 37 -9.04 -1.28 -8.98
C ASP A 37 -7.54 -1.52 -8.90
N ASP A 38 -6.78 -0.59 -8.32
CA ASP A 38 -5.35 -0.78 -8.14
C ASP A 38 -5.05 -1.92 -7.17
N THR A 39 -3.96 -2.64 -7.44
CA THR A 39 -3.48 -3.72 -6.59
C THR A 39 -3.27 -3.23 -5.16
N LYS A 40 -3.61 -4.07 -4.17
CA LYS A 40 -3.61 -3.69 -2.75
C LYS A 40 -2.79 -4.66 -1.93
N PHE A 41 -1.96 -4.13 -1.03
CA PHE A 41 -1.21 -4.89 -0.04
C PHE A 41 -1.55 -4.42 1.37
N TRP A 42 -1.84 -5.36 2.27
CA TRP A 42 -1.88 -5.08 3.69
C TRP A 42 -0.46 -5.00 4.24
N ILE A 43 -0.21 -4.06 5.14
CA ILE A 43 1.05 -4.02 5.89
C ILE A 43 0.81 -4.70 7.22
N THR A 44 1.66 -5.67 7.56
CA THR A 44 1.51 -6.41 8.80
C THR A 44 2.22 -5.70 9.96
N ARG A 45 1.84 -6.07 11.18
CA ARG A 45 2.45 -5.54 12.40
C ARG A 45 3.96 -5.81 12.45
N SER A 46 4.40 -6.95 11.91
CA SER A 46 5.83 -7.32 11.88
C SER A 46 6.61 -6.65 10.74
N GLY A 47 5.94 -5.88 9.89
CA GLY A 47 6.60 -5.19 8.78
C GLY A 47 6.57 -5.94 7.46
N GLY A 48 5.79 -6.99 7.36
CA GLY A 48 5.57 -7.70 6.11
C GLY A 48 4.49 -7.04 5.26
N ALA A 49 4.32 -7.54 4.04
CA ALA A 49 3.24 -7.12 3.16
C ALA A 49 2.50 -8.36 2.67
N ILE A 50 1.17 -8.32 2.75
CA ILE A 50 0.31 -9.41 2.30
C ILE A 50 -0.57 -8.89 1.17
N LEU A 51 -0.58 -9.61 0.04
CA LEU A 51 -1.40 -9.26 -1.09
C LEU A 51 -2.89 -9.41 -0.73
N ALA A 52 -3.62 -8.30 -0.74
CA ALA A 52 -5.06 -8.32 -0.53
C ALA A 52 -5.78 -8.72 -1.82
N HIS A 53 -5.38 -8.15 -2.94
CA HIS A 53 -5.86 -8.52 -4.27
C HIS A 53 -4.92 -7.94 -5.32
N ASN A 54 -5.00 -8.48 -6.52
CA ASN A 54 -4.22 -8.00 -7.67
C ASN A 54 -5.15 -7.59 -8.80
N ARG A 55 -6.10 -6.71 -8.51
CA ARG A 55 -7.04 -6.21 -9.52
C ARG A 55 -6.35 -5.36 -10.58
N GLY A 56 -5.20 -4.78 -10.24
CA GLY A 56 -4.37 -4.05 -11.19
C GLY A 56 -3.68 -4.94 -12.21
N ASN A 57 -3.80 -6.26 -12.06
CA ASN A 57 -3.27 -7.24 -12.99
C ASN A 57 -1.76 -7.13 -13.23
N ILE A 58 -1.01 -6.91 -12.17
CA ILE A 58 0.45 -6.86 -12.22
C ILE A 58 0.98 -8.28 -12.39
N SER A 59 2.00 -8.47 -13.23
CA SER A 59 2.59 -9.80 -13.44
C SER A 59 3.17 -10.34 -12.13
N THR A 60 3.18 -11.66 -11.97
CA THR A 60 3.68 -12.32 -10.76
C THR A 60 5.11 -11.91 -10.43
N LYS A 61 5.97 -11.84 -11.44
CA LYS A 61 7.36 -11.45 -11.25
C LYS A 61 7.51 -10.05 -10.70
N ARG A 62 6.79 -9.08 -11.30
CA ARG A 62 6.81 -7.69 -10.84
C ARG A 62 6.13 -7.54 -9.49
N LEU A 63 5.04 -8.26 -9.28
CA LEU A 63 4.30 -8.24 -8.02
C LEU A 63 5.18 -8.65 -6.85
N ARG A 64 5.98 -9.71 -7.01
CA ARG A 64 6.90 -10.17 -5.96
C ARG A 64 8.00 -9.15 -5.68
N ALA A 65 8.54 -8.52 -6.72
CA ALA A 65 9.56 -7.50 -6.58
C ALA A 65 8.99 -6.27 -5.84
N ILE A 66 7.80 -5.84 -6.21
CA ILE A 66 7.11 -4.72 -5.56
C ILE A 66 6.84 -5.04 -4.10
N GLN A 67 6.35 -6.24 -3.80
CA GLN A 67 6.08 -6.70 -2.43
C GLN A 67 7.34 -6.62 -1.57
N ALA A 68 8.47 -7.09 -2.08
CA ALA A 68 9.74 -7.05 -1.34
C ALA A 68 10.18 -5.61 -1.03
N ILE A 69 9.99 -4.69 -1.97
CA ILE A 69 10.32 -3.27 -1.77
C ILE A 69 9.37 -2.64 -0.75
N ILE A 70 8.07 -2.94 -0.83
CA ILE A 70 7.09 -2.44 0.16
C ILE A 70 7.49 -2.91 1.56
N GLU A 71 7.89 -4.17 1.70
CA GLU A 71 8.35 -4.71 2.99
C GLU A 71 9.59 -3.96 3.49
N SER A 72 10.55 -3.70 2.60
CA SER A 72 11.75 -2.95 2.98
C SER A 72 11.44 -1.51 3.40
N GLN A 73 10.33 -0.95 2.94
CA GLN A 73 9.90 0.42 3.21
C GLN A 73 8.68 0.50 4.13
N HIS A 74 8.38 -0.56 4.87
CA HIS A 74 7.16 -0.61 5.68
C HIS A 74 7.08 0.52 6.72
N ARG A 75 8.22 0.96 7.26
CA ARG A 75 8.25 2.06 8.23
C ARG A 75 7.84 3.39 7.62
N LEU A 76 8.25 3.62 6.37
CA LEU A 76 7.84 4.81 5.64
C LEU A 76 6.31 4.81 5.43
N VAL A 77 5.75 3.64 5.12
CA VAL A 77 4.30 3.48 4.98
C VAL A 77 3.60 3.79 6.29
N THR A 78 4.03 3.17 7.39
CA THR A 78 3.38 3.35 8.68
C THR A 78 3.52 4.77 9.21
N LEU A 79 4.67 5.40 9.00
CA LEU A 79 4.89 6.79 9.38
C LEU A 79 3.94 7.72 8.62
N LYS A 80 3.86 7.56 7.31
CA LYS A 80 2.98 8.38 6.48
C LYS A 80 1.52 8.17 6.84
N TRP A 81 1.13 6.93 7.13
CA TRP A 81 -0.21 6.58 7.56
C TRP A 81 -0.56 7.26 8.89
N GLN A 82 0.36 7.16 9.89
CA GLN A 82 0.18 7.78 11.19
C GLN A 82 0.05 9.30 11.08
N GLU A 83 0.88 9.92 10.25
CA GLU A 83 0.82 11.37 10.01
C GLU A 83 -0.52 11.78 9.40
N THR A 84 -1.09 10.93 8.54
CA THR A 84 -2.32 11.24 7.81
C THR A 84 -3.57 10.99 8.67
N PHE A 85 -3.62 9.86 9.37
CA PHE A 85 -4.83 9.41 10.08
C PHE A 85 -4.75 9.52 11.60
N GLY A 86 -3.56 9.68 12.17
CA GLY A 86 -3.38 9.79 13.61
C GLY A 86 -3.54 8.48 14.38
N GLN A 87 -3.70 7.37 13.70
CA GLN A 87 -3.86 6.05 14.32
C GLN A 87 -3.41 4.96 13.38
N LEU A 88 -3.01 3.82 13.98
CA LEU A 88 -2.56 2.65 13.25
C LEU A 88 -3.34 1.43 13.72
N SER A 89 -3.75 0.60 12.78
CA SER A 89 -4.19 -0.76 13.06
C SER A 89 -3.68 -1.65 11.95
N PHE A 90 -3.51 -2.93 12.24
CA PHE A 90 -2.94 -3.88 11.29
C PHE A 90 -3.92 -5.02 11.03
N TYR A 91 -3.93 -5.49 9.79
CA TYR A 91 -4.75 -6.63 9.41
C TYR A 91 -4.32 -7.90 10.16
N CYS A 92 -3.01 -8.06 10.34
CA CYS A 92 -2.47 -9.17 11.15
C CYS A 92 -1.07 -8.87 11.71
#